data_02ec2bc3fc2ff1cdb9a8189e59a510d5
#
_entry.id   02ec2bc3fc2ff1cdb9a8189e59a510d5
#
_cell.length_a   1.000
_cell.length_b   1.000
_cell.length_c   1.000
_cell.angle_alpha   90.00
_cell.angle_beta   90.00
_cell.angle_gamma   90.00
#
_symmetry.space_group_name_H-M   'P 1'
#
loop_
_entity.id
_entity.type
_entity.pdbx_description
1 polymer ?
#
loop_
_entity_poly.entity_id
_entity_poly.type
_entity_poly.pdbx_seq_one_letter_code
_entity_poly.pdbx_strand_id
1 'polypeptide(L)'
;MPQLGLVKTYENHSFVIADLPGLIAGASQGKGLGIQFLKHIERCKVIAFVLDFGDPEKDPVADFKMLQTELQAYNLQLQKRTFLIVANKQDLLAFKTNLAKFQKTFKQYAIVAISALTKTNLEQLKAKMYHLVSQTTNISFEPEIKEVFVELPEDFVINKLYEGMYEVSGQTIEAIYHKNPLNTYENILRFNKQIKDLGL
;
A
#
# COMPACT_ATOMS: atom_id res chain seq x y z
N MET A 1 -5.85 9.29 2.55
CA MET A 1 -5.56 8.30 3.61
C MET A 1 -6.36 7.04 3.32
N PRO A 2 -5.81 5.84 3.44
CA PRO A 2 -6.57 4.61 3.29
C PRO A 2 -7.64 4.54 4.39
N GLN A 3 -8.83 4.06 4.03
CA GLN A 3 -9.88 3.81 4.98
C GLN A 3 -9.75 2.37 5.49
N LEU A 4 -9.76 2.19 6.82
CA LEU A 4 -9.69 0.88 7.45
C LEU A 4 -11.08 0.48 7.94
N GLY A 5 -11.44 -0.78 7.68
CA GLY A 5 -12.68 -1.38 8.15
C GLY A 5 -12.44 -2.71 8.86
N LEU A 6 -13.15 -2.95 9.96
CA LEU A 6 -13.17 -4.26 10.60
C LEU A 6 -14.29 -5.09 9.99
N VAL A 7 -13.93 -6.24 9.43
CA VAL A 7 -14.87 -7.21 8.86
C VAL A 7 -15.06 -8.36 9.84
N LYS A 8 -16.32 -8.70 10.12
CA LYS A 8 -16.69 -9.88 10.90
C LYS A 8 -17.29 -10.94 9.98
N THR A 9 -16.92 -12.20 10.18
CA THR A 9 -17.52 -13.36 9.52
C THR A 9 -18.63 -13.95 10.41
N TYR A 10 -19.44 -14.85 9.85
CA TYR A 10 -20.48 -15.56 10.64
C TYR A 10 -19.90 -16.41 11.78
N GLU A 11 -18.67 -16.88 11.65
CA GLU A 11 -17.99 -17.70 12.66
C GLU A 11 -17.30 -16.85 13.75
N ASN A 12 -17.70 -15.61 13.93
CA ASN A 12 -17.10 -14.66 14.86
C ASN A 12 -15.60 -14.35 14.64
N HIS A 13 -15.06 -14.75 13.52
CA HIS A 13 -13.72 -14.33 13.15
C HIS A 13 -13.71 -12.87 12.64
N SER A 14 -12.61 -12.20 12.80
CA SER A 14 -12.46 -10.82 12.30
C SER A 14 -11.13 -10.61 11.63
N PHE A 15 -11.12 -9.71 10.65
CA PHE A 15 -9.91 -9.21 9.98
C PHE A 15 -10.09 -7.76 9.56
N VAL A 16 -8.99 -7.08 9.33
CA VAL A 16 -9.01 -5.68 8.88
C VAL A 16 -8.88 -5.65 7.36
N ILE A 17 -9.74 -4.86 6.74
CA ILE A 17 -9.67 -4.51 5.32
C ILE A 17 -9.24 -3.06 5.18
N ALA A 18 -8.34 -2.79 4.25
CA ALA A 18 -7.95 -1.44 3.85
C ALA A 18 -8.51 -1.13 2.46
N ASP A 19 -9.31 -0.09 2.35
CA ASP A 19 -9.67 0.46 1.05
C ASP A 19 -8.50 1.28 0.52
N LEU A 20 -8.04 0.91 -0.66
CA LEU A 20 -6.91 1.51 -1.34
C LEU A 20 -7.41 2.14 -2.65
N PRO A 21 -8.09 3.29 -2.59
CA PRO A 21 -8.64 3.94 -3.76
C PRO A 21 -7.52 4.38 -4.69
N GLY A 22 -7.69 4.15 -6.00
CA GLY A 22 -6.86 4.81 -7.01
C GLY A 22 -5.62 4.07 -7.49
N LEU A 23 -5.58 2.74 -7.44
CA LEU A 23 -4.80 1.97 -8.42
C LEU A 23 -5.48 2.14 -9.78
N ILE A 24 -5.34 3.31 -10.38
CA ILE A 24 -5.85 3.65 -11.70
C ILE A 24 -4.67 4.15 -12.52
N ALA A 25 -4.69 3.85 -13.81
CA ALA A 25 -3.65 4.19 -14.78
C ALA A 25 -2.90 5.51 -14.48
N GLY A 26 -1.58 5.42 -14.25
CA GLY A 26 -0.71 6.58 -14.03
C GLY A 26 -0.31 6.86 -12.57
N ALA A 27 -0.69 6.05 -11.60
CA ALA A 27 -0.27 6.23 -10.20
C ALA A 27 1.26 6.09 -10.03
N SER A 28 1.90 5.28 -10.88
CA SER A 28 3.36 5.09 -10.91
C SER A 28 4.14 6.30 -11.48
N GLN A 29 3.47 7.21 -12.17
CA GLN A 29 4.11 8.39 -12.80
C GLN A 29 4.19 9.63 -11.89
N GLY A 30 4.09 9.47 -10.58
CA GLY A 30 4.37 10.54 -9.62
C GLY A 30 3.25 11.57 -9.41
N LYS A 31 2.08 11.39 -9.99
CA LYS A 31 0.92 12.25 -9.77
C LYS A 31 -0.07 11.59 -8.79
N GLY A 32 0.28 11.53 -7.52
CA GLY A 32 -0.80 11.60 -6.54
C GLY A 32 -0.91 10.63 -5.40
N LEU A 33 -0.51 9.41 -5.40
CA LEU A 33 -0.72 8.57 -4.22
C LEU A 33 0.60 8.05 -3.63
N GLY A 34 1.48 8.96 -3.36
CA GLY A 34 2.82 8.81 -2.89
C GLY A 34 3.21 7.56 -2.08
N ILE A 35 4.48 7.48 -1.79
CA ILE A 35 5.19 6.45 -1.00
C ILE A 35 4.39 5.95 0.24
N GLN A 36 3.53 6.79 0.83
CA GLN A 36 2.70 6.41 1.97
C GLN A 36 1.60 5.38 1.62
N PHE A 37 0.95 5.49 0.47
CA PHE A 37 -0.06 4.54 0.01
C PHE A 37 0.53 3.13 -0.18
N LEU A 38 1.69 3.09 -0.72
CA LEU A 38 2.41 1.88 -1.07
C LEU A 38 2.92 1.15 0.18
N LYS A 39 3.32 1.89 1.22
CA LYS A 39 3.60 1.33 2.56
C LYS A 39 2.40 0.62 3.19
N HIS A 40 1.17 0.98 2.79
CA HIS A 40 -0.03 0.29 3.28
C HIS A 40 -0.26 -1.03 2.54
N ILE A 41 -0.04 -1.09 1.21
CA ILE A 41 -0.11 -2.36 0.45
C ILE A 41 0.92 -3.36 0.98
N GLU A 42 2.10 -2.89 1.28
CA GLU A 42 3.16 -3.73 1.84
C GLU A 42 2.77 -4.45 3.12
N ARG A 43 1.94 -3.85 3.94
CA ARG A 43 1.44 -4.44 5.20
C ARG A 43 0.29 -5.43 4.99
N CYS A 44 -0.33 -5.46 3.80
CA CYS A 44 -1.43 -6.36 3.51
C CYS A 44 -0.93 -7.79 3.26
N LYS A 45 -1.49 -8.78 3.93
CA LYS A 45 -1.20 -10.20 3.70
C LYS A 45 -1.75 -10.70 2.38
N VAL A 46 -2.94 -10.21 2.02
CA VAL A 46 -3.69 -10.58 0.82
C VAL A 46 -4.12 -9.30 0.10
N ILE A 47 -4.03 -9.31 -1.21
CA ILE A 47 -4.49 -8.21 -2.07
C ILE A 47 -5.72 -8.69 -2.83
N ALA A 48 -6.85 -7.98 -2.67
CA ALA A 48 -8.07 -8.26 -3.40
C ALA A 48 -8.26 -7.21 -4.51
N PHE A 49 -8.31 -7.68 -5.76
CA PHE A 49 -8.63 -6.85 -6.91
C PHE A 49 -10.12 -6.87 -7.17
N VAL A 50 -10.79 -5.76 -6.96
CA VAL A 50 -12.22 -5.60 -7.24
C VAL A 50 -12.38 -5.07 -8.66
N LEU A 51 -12.85 -5.91 -9.57
CA LEU A 51 -12.98 -5.59 -10.98
C LEU A 51 -14.45 -5.55 -11.40
N ASP A 52 -14.76 -4.67 -12.34
CA ASP A 52 -16.09 -4.54 -12.93
C ASP A 52 -16.27 -5.54 -14.07
N PHE A 53 -17.13 -6.53 -13.87
CA PHE A 53 -17.47 -7.53 -14.87
C PHE A 53 -18.83 -7.29 -15.53
N GLY A 54 -19.57 -6.30 -15.06
CA GLY A 54 -20.94 -6.05 -15.52
C GLY A 54 -21.04 -5.11 -16.71
N ASP A 55 -20.03 -4.33 -16.98
CA ASP A 55 -20.02 -3.36 -18.07
C ASP A 55 -19.58 -4.03 -19.37
N PRO A 56 -20.40 -3.97 -20.45
CA PRO A 56 -20.06 -4.56 -21.75
C PRO A 56 -18.90 -3.85 -22.46
N GLU A 57 -18.64 -2.58 -22.15
CA GLU A 57 -17.58 -1.79 -22.76
C GLU A 57 -16.22 -1.97 -22.05
N LYS A 58 -16.22 -2.57 -20.85
CA LYS A 58 -14.98 -2.85 -20.10
C LYS A 58 -14.41 -4.22 -20.44
N ASP A 59 -13.09 -4.29 -20.39
CA ASP A 59 -12.35 -5.53 -20.50
C ASP A 59 -11.61 -5.86 -19.17
N PRO A 60 -12.23 -6.67 -18.28
CA PRO A 60 -11.61 -7.03 -17.02
C PRO A 60 -10.25 -7.72 -17.18
N VAL A 61 -9.97 -8.35 -18.33
CA VAL A 61 -8.67 -8.95 -18.64
C VAL A 61 -7.61 -7.87 -18.82
N ALA A 62 -7.95 -6.82 -19.58
CA ALA A 62 -7.06 -5.68 -19.80
C ALA A 62 -6.84 -4.89 -18.50
N ASP A 63 -7.92 -4.63 -17.75
CA ASP A 63 -7.88 -3.91 -16.48
C ASP A 63 -6.97 -4.63 -15.47
N PHE A 64 -7.10 -5.96 -15.36
CA PHE A 64 -6.26 -6.73 -14.44
C PHE A 64 -4.79 -6.76 -14.86
N LYS A 65 -4.49 -6.90 -16.15
CA LYS A 65 -3.11 -6.82 -16.65
C LYS A 65 -2.46 -5.47 -16.35
N MET A 66 -3.21 -4.38 -16.54
CA MET A 66 -2.76 -3.03 -16.22
C MET A 66 -2.42 -2.91 -14.74
N LEU A 67 -3.32 -3.33 -13.85
CA LEU A 67 -3.10 -3.33 -12.40
C LEU A 67 -1.90 -4.19 -11.98
N GLN A 68 -1.69 -5.35 -12.60
CA GLN A 68 -0.51 -6.18 -12.36
C GLN A 68 0.77 -5.46 -12.78
N THR A 69 0.77 -4.79 -13.92
CA THR A 69 1.92 -4.02 -14.41
C THR A 69 2.26 -2.87 -13.47
N GLU A 70 1.26 -2.15 -12.98
CA GLU A 70 1.45 -1.05 -12.02
C GLU A 70 2.02 -1.55 -10.68
N LEU A 71 1.48 -2.64 -10.14
CA LEU A 71 2.02 -3.28 -8.95
C LEU A 71 3.47 -3.74 -9.12
N GLN A 72 3.79 -4.25 -10.31
CA GLN A 72 5.12 -4.72 -10.68
C GLN A 72 6.13 -3.59 -10.75
N ALA A 73 5.73 -2.49 -11.38
CA ALA A 73 6.57 -1.29 -11.50
C ALA A 73 6.90 -0.69 -10.14
N TYR A 74 6.02 -0.93 -9.15
CA TYR A 74 6.21 -0.42 -7.81
C TYR A 74 7.13 -1.30 -6.96
N ASN A 75 6.83 -2.59 -6.81
CA ASN A 75 7.63 -3.52 -6.03
C ASN A 75 7.43 -4.97 -6.51
N LEU A 76 8.51 -5.57 -7.01
CA LEU A 76 8.53 -6.96 -7.48
C LEU A 76 8.12 -7.99 -6.40
N GLN A 77 8.31 -7.67 -5.12
CA GLN A 77 7.93 -8.57 -4.02
C GLN A 77 6.41 -8.65 -3.84
N LEU A 78 5.65 -7.62 -4.25
CA LEU A 78 4.19 -7.65 -4.18
C LEU A 78 3.59 -8.72 -5.10
N GLN A 79 4.28 -9.12 -6.16
CA GLN A 79 3.84 -10.21 -7.04
C GLN A 79 3.80 -11.58 -6.36
N LYS A 80 4.59 -11.76 -5.31
CA LYS A 80 4.62 -13.02 -4.53
C LYS A 80 3.47 -13.11 -3.52
N ARG A 81 2.66 -12.06 -3.40
CA ARG A 81 1.51 -12.02 -2.49
C ARG A 81 0.36 -12.90 -2.97
N THR A 82 -0.44 -13.33 -2.05
CA THR A 82 -1.70 -13.98 -2.36
C THR A 82 -2.69 -12.98 -2.94
N PHE A 83 -3.17 -13.26 -4.16
CA PHE A 83 -4.17 -12.44 -4.82
C PHE A 83 -5.53 -13.10 -4.78
N LEU A 84 -6.57 -12.28 -4.62
CA LEU A 84 -7.95 -12.66 -4.77
C LEU A 84 -8.60 -11.76 -5.82
N ILE A 85 -9.24 -12.33 -6.81
CA ILE A 85 -10.03 -11.59 -7.80
C ILE A 85 -11.46 -11.54 -7.32
N VAL A 86 -12.00 -10.35 -7.16
CA VAL A 86 -13.40 -10.10 -6.80
C VAL A 86 -14.11 -9.61 -8.05
N ALA A 87 -14.84 -10.50 -8.72
CA ALA A 87 -15.63 -10.20 -9.89
C ALA A 87 -16.95 -9.56 -9.44
N ASN A 88 -17.03 -8.23 -9.53
CA ASN A 88 -18.20 -7.47 -9.08
C ASN A 88 -19.23 -7.27 -10.20
N LYS A 89 -20.44 -6.89 -9.80
CA LYS A 89 -21.62 -6.63 -10.66
C LYS A 89 -22.17 -7.88 -11.33
N GLN A 90 -22.19 -9.01 -10.61
CA GLN A 90 -22.74 -10.28 -11.12
C GLN A 90 -24.24 -10.23 -11.46
N ASP A 91 -24.94 -9.19 -11.03
CA ASP A 91 -26.33 -8.90 -11.32
C ASP A 91 -26.57 -8.38 -12.76
N LEU A 92 -25.51 -8.01 -13.49
CA LEU A 92 -25.60 -7.45 -14.83
C LEU A 92 -25.40 -8.51 -15.93
N LEU A 93 -26.01 -8.26 -17.12
CA LEU A 93 -26.05 -9.22 -18.21
C LEU A 93 -24.68 -9.59 -18.79
N ALA A 94 -23.76 -8.63 -18.93
CA ALA A 94 -22.42 -8.86 -19.47
C ALA A 94 -21.52 -9.70 -18.57
N PHE A 95 -21.88 -9.86 -17.27
CA PHE A 95 -21.06 -10.51 -16.28
C PHE A 95 -20.58 -11.91 -16.66
N LYS A 96 -21.51 -12.77 -17.10
CA LYS A 96 -21.17 -14.17 -17.43
C LYS A 96 -20.17 -14.28 -18.57
N THR A 97 -20.33 -13.44 -19.61
CA THR A 97 -19.43 -13.41 -20.77
C THR A 97 -18.04 -12.94 -20.37
N ASN A 98 -17.97 -11.86 -19.62
CA ASN A 98 -16.70 -11.29 -19.13
C ASN A 98 -15.99 -12.24 -18.16
N LEU A 99 -16.74 -12.91 -17.28
CA LEU A 99 -16.17 -13.91 -16.36
C LEU A 99 -15.59 -15.10 -17.12
N ALA A 100 -16.30 -15.63 -18.12
CA ALA A 100 -15.81 -16.76 -18.92
C ALA A 100 -14.51 -16.39 -19.69
N LYS A 101 -14.43 -15.18 -20.24
CA LYS A 101 -13.23 -14.64 -20.92
C LYS A 101 -12.07 -14.53 -19.93
N PHE A 102 -12.32 -14.00 -18.75
CA PHE A 102 -11.31 -13.82 -17.71
C PHE A 102 -10.75 -15.15 -17.20
N GLN A 103 -11.63 -16.12 -16.90
CA GLN A 103 -11.25 -17.44 -16.42
C GLN A 103 -10.42 -18.25 -17.42
N LYS A 104 -10.65 -18.08 -18.72
CA LYS A 104 -9.82 -18.69 -19.76
C LYS A 104 -8.39 -18.16 -19.75
N THR A 105 -8.23 -16.87 -19.45
CA THR A 105 -6.91 -16.19 -19.46
C THR A 105 -6.16 -16.39 -18.15
N PHE A 106 -6.85 -16.37 -17.01
CA PHE A 106 -6.27 -16.38 -15.67
C PHE A 106 -6.77 -17.55 -14.82
N LYS A 107 -6.42 -18.77 -15.22
CA LYS A 107 -6.86 -20.00 -14.54
C LYS A 107 -6.28 -20.18 -13.12
N GLN A 108 -5.16 -19.53 -12.83
CA GLN A 108 -4.38 -19.71 -11.60
C GLN A 108 -4.92 -18.91 -10.43
N TYR A 109 -5.79 -17.92 -10.64
CA TYR A 109 -6.27 -17.06 -9.58
C TYR A 109 -7.60 -17.51 -9.00
N ALA A 110 -7.74 -17.37 -7.68
CA ALA A 110 -9.03 -17.55 -7.02
C ALA A 110 -9.95 -16.37 -7.37
N ILE A 111 -11.16 -16.69 -7.83
CA ILE A 111 -12.16 -15.71 -8.23
C ILE A 111 -13.41 -15.89 -7.36
N VAL A 112 -13.92 -14.77 -6.82
CA VAL A 112 -15.22 -14.72 -6.13
C VAL A 112 -16.13 -13.75 -6.87
N ALA A 113 -17.26 -14.27 -7.37
CA ALA A 113 -18.29 -13.48 -8.04
C ALA A 113 -19.23 -12.86 -7.01
N ILE A 114 -19.44 -11.56 -7.07
CA ILE A 114 -20.33 -10.82 -6.16
C ILE A 114 -21.17 -9.78 -6.88
N SER A 115 -22.19 -9.31 -6.21
CA SER A 115 -22.78 -8.00 -6.47
C SER A 115 -22.74 -7.18 -5.18
N ALA A 116 -21.94 -6.13 -5.17
CA ALA A 116 -21.91 -5.20 -4.05
C ALA A 116 -23.25 -4.46 -3.89
N LEU A 117 -23.92 -4.16 -5.00
CA LEU A 117 -25.20 -3.48 -5.02
C LEU A 117 -26.32 -4.32 -4.39
N THR A 118 -26.47 -5.57 -4.84
CA THR A 118 -27.52 -6.49 -4.35
C THR A 118 -27.10 -7.27 -3.12
N LYS A 119 -25.85 -7.06 -2.66
CA LYS A 119 -25.23 -7.78 -1.54
C LYS A 119 -25.10 -9.30 -1.76
N THR A 120 -25.18 -9.75 -2.99
CA THR A 120 -25.09 -11.18 -3.33
C THR A 120 -23.65 -11.67 -3.14
N ASN A 121 -23.49 -12.84 -2.50
CA ASN A 121 -22.22 -13.53 -2.22
C ASN A 121 -21.22 -12.76 -1.34
N LEU A 122 -21.62 -11.68 -0.65
CA LEU A 122 -20.69 -10.95 0.23
C LEU A 122 -20.20 -11.79 1.40
N GLU A 123 -21.02 -12.67 1.95
CA GLU A 123 -20.60 -13.56 3.04
C GLU A 123 -19.58 -14.59 2.56
N GLN A 124 -19.77 -15.12 1.36
CA GLN A 124 -18.79 -16.01 0.73
C GLN A 124 -17.46 -15.29 0.50
N LEU A 125 -17.50 -14.02 0.07
CA LEU A 125 -16.31 -13.18 -0.07
C LEU A 125 -15.59 -13.00 1.27
N LYS A 126 -16.32 -12.65 2.34
CA LYS A 126 -15.74 -12.47 3.68
C LYS A 126 -15.08 -13.76 4.19
N ALA A 127 -15.75 -14.89 4.05
CA ALA A 127 -15.21 -16.19 4.44
C ALA A 127 -13.93 -16.54 3.65
N LYS A 128 -13.93 -16.30 2.33
CA LYS A 128 -12.76 -16.55 1.48
C LYS A 128 -11.59 -15.64 1.83
N MET A 129 -11.84 -14.35 2.07
CA MET A 129 -10.81 -13.39 2.50
C MET A 129 -10.20 -13.81 3.84
N TYR A 130 -11.04 -14.15 4.83
CA TYR A 130 -10.55 -14.62 6.13
C TYR A 130 -9.68 -15.88 5.99
N HIS A 131 -10.11 -16.86 5.22
CA HIS A 131 -9.37 -18.08 4.97
C HIS A 131 -7.98 -17.79 4.35
N LEU A 132 -7.91 -16.93 3.36
CA LEU A 132 -6.64 -16.53 2.74
C LEU A 132 -5.72 -15.79 3.72
N VAL A 133 -6.28 -14.87 4.51
CA VAL A 133 -5.51 -14.10 5.51
C VAL A 133 -4.98 -15.01 6.62
N SER A 134 -5.77 -16.00 7.07
CA SER A 134 -5.39 -16.94 8.13
C SER A 134 -4.31 -17.93 7.69
N GLN A 135 -4.31 -18.32 6.41
CA GLN A 135 -3.32 -19.23 5.85
C GLN A 135 -2.00 -18.53 5.47
N THR A 136 -2.04 -17.23 5.27
CA THR A 136 -0.83 -16.48 4.92
C THR A 136 -0.01 -16.23 6.18
N THR A 137 1.17 -16.83 6.25
CA THR A 137 2.14 -16.60 7.32
C THR A 137 2.48 -15.11 7.40
N ASN A 138 2.84 -14.62 8.60
CA ASN A 138 3.30 -13.25 8.74
C ASN A 138 4.51 -13.04 7.83
N ILE A 139 4.32 -12.22 6.81
CA ILE A 139 5.42 -11.81 5.97
C ILE A 139 6.17 -10.79 6.80
N SER A 140 7.32 -11.21 7.35
CA SER A 140 8.26 -10.26 7.91
C SER A 140 8.70 -9.35 6.76
N PHE A 141 8.26 -8.11 6.81
CA PHE A 141 8.90 -7.07 6.03
C PHE A 141 10.23 -6.81 6.72
N GLU A 142 11.30 -7.34 6.15
CA GLU A 142 12.55 -6.62 6.25
C GLU A 142 12.36 -5.43 5.31
N PRO A 143 12.25 -4.20 5.83
CA PRO A 143 12.34 -3.05 4.97
C PRO A 143 13.65 -3.24 4.20
N GLU A 144 13.61 -3.30 2.87
CA GLU A 144 14.79 -2.90 2.12
C GLU A 144 15.07 -1.48 2.61
N ILE A 145 15.92 -1.39 3.60
CA ILE A 145 16.64 -0.16 3.87
C ILE A 145 17.51 -0.03 2.62
N LYS A 146 16.93 0.56 1.57
CA LYS A 146 17.77 1.28 0.63
C LYS A 146 18.40 2.32 1.54
N GLU A 147 19.60 2.03 1.98
CA GLU A 147 20.48 3.07 2.43
C GLU A 147 20.46 4.08 1.29
N VAL A 148 19.57 5.05 1.39
CA VAL A 148 19.69 6.28 0.64
C VAL A 148 20.93 6.86 1.31
N PHE A 149 22.08 6.57 0.72
CA PHE A 149 23.24 7.40 0.92
C PHE A 149 22.81 8.78 0.40
N VAL A 150 22.13 9.52 1.26
CA VAL A 150 22.14 10.97 1.13
C VAL A 150 23.61 11.27 1.31
N GLU A 151 24.30 11.73 0.25
CA GLU A 151 25.57 12.39 0.40
C GLU A 151 25.30 13.54 1.35
N LEU A 152 25.51 13.26 2.63
CA LEU A 152 25.46 14.29 3.66
C LEU A 152 26.58 15.27 3.30
N PRO A 153 26.35 16.59 3.38
CA PRO A 153 27.45 17.54 3.27
C PRO A 153 28.59 17.03 4.17
N GLU A 154 29.82 16.97 3.66
CA GLU A 154 30.98 16.38 4.34
C GLU A 154 31.33 17.03 5.69
N ASP A 155 30.52 17.99 6.14
CA ASP A 155 30.82 18.90 7.25
C ASP A 155 30.08 18.58 8.56
N PHE A 156 29.33 17.46 8.65
CA PHE A 156 28.78 17.03 9.93
C PHE A 156 28.90 15.51 10.19
N VAL A 157 28.94 15.15 11.47
CA VAL A 157 29.11 13.79 11.97
C VAL A 157 27.93 13.45 12.89
N ILE A 158 27.40 12.23 12.73
CA ILE A 158 26.34 11.68 13.61
C ILE A 158 26.92 10.55 14.42
N ASN A 159 26.93 10.70 15.74
CA ASN A 159 27.33 9.66 16.68
C ASN A 159 26.11 9.12 17.43
N LYS A 160 25.90 7.80 17.40
CA LYS A 160 24.88 7.17 18.22
C LYS A 160 25.38 7.03 19.65
N LEU A 161 24.75 7.72 20.61
CA LEU A 161 25.10 7.65 22.03
C LEU A 161 24.42 6.46 22.73
N TYR A 162 23.09 6.35 22.57
CA TYR A 162 22.25 5.27 23.11
C TYR A 162 21.11 4.95 22.13
N GLU A 163 20.30 3.96 22.45
CA GLU A 163 19.14 3.64 21.64
C GLU A 163 18.14 4.81 21.62
N GLY A 164 17.92 5.38 20.43
CA GLY A 164 17.09 6.57 20.23
C GLY A 164 17.74 7.92 20.54
N MET A 165 19.04 7.98 20.93
CA MET A 165 19.76 9.21 21.20
C MET A 165 20.99 9.33 20.30
N TYR A 166 21.09 10.45 19.60
CA TYR A 166 22.16 10.75 18.65
C TYR A 166 22.76 12.11 18.96
N GLU A 167 24.08 12.21 18.85
CA GLU A 167 24.81 13.47 18.87
C GLU A 167 25.15 13.85 17.43
N VAL A 168 24.84 15.08 17.06
CA VAL A 168 25.15 15.62 15.73
C VAL A 168 26.07 16.82 15.91
N SER A 169 27.24 16.80 15.27
CA SER A 169 28.25 17.86 15.35
C SER A 169 28.75 18.21 13.95
N GLY A 170 29.30 19.43 13.78
CA GLY A 170 29.87 19.91 12.53
C GLY A 170 29.51 21.36 12.24
N GLN A 171 30.24 21.98 11.30
CA GLN A 171 30.14 23.42 11.03
C GLN A 171 28.73 23.86 10.61
N THR A 172 28.04 23.09 9.77
CA THR A 172 26.68 23.40 9.37
C THR A 172 25.69 23.35 10.53
N ILE A 173 25.82 22.34 11.43
CA ILE A 173 24.93 22.22 12.59
C ILE A 173 25.18 23.35 13.59
N GLU A 174 26.44 23.68 13.84
CA GLU A 174 26.84 24.80 14.72
C GLU A 174 26.34 26.15 14.18
N ALA A 175 26.45 26.37 12.87
CA ALA A 175 25.94 27.57 12.24
C ALA A 175 24.41 27.71 12.37
N ILE A 176 23.66 26.60 12.21
CA ILE A 176 22.21 26.58 12.42
C ILE A 176 21.86 26.84 13.88
N TYR A 177 22.61 26.26 14.82
CA TYR A 177 22.42 26.47 16.25
C TYR A 177 22.69 27.93 16.66
N HIS A 178 23.80 28.51 16.21
CA HIS A 178 24.13 29.91 16.49
C HIS A 178 23.10 30.89 15.91
N LYS A 179 22.51 30.55 14.77
CA LYS A 179 21.45 31.36 14.16
C LYS A 179 20.11 31.22 14.87
N ASN A 180 19.85 30.07 15.50
CA ASN A 180 18.61 29.76 16.19
C ASN A 180 18.93 29.15 17.58
N PRO A 181 19.45 29.95 18.54
CA PRO A 181 19.76 29.42 19.85
C PRO A 181 18.49 28.88 20.54
N LEU A 182 18.59 27.68 21.17
CA LEU A 182 17.44 26.92 21.67
C LEU A 182 16.86 27.49 22.98
N ASN A 183 16.80 28.80 23.11
CA ASN A 183 16.34 29.53 24.31
C ASN A 183 14.87 29.94 24.21
N THR A 184 14.22 29.83 23.06
CA THR A 184 12.81 30.12 22.85
C THR A 184 12.14 29.01 22.07
N TYR A 185 10.84 28.80 22.29
CA TYR A 185 10.06 27.80 21.58
C TYR A 185 10.09 28.00 20.05
N GLU A 186 10.04 29.26 19.62
CA GLU A 186 10.09 29.61 18.20
C GLU A 186 11.43 29.24 17.54
N ASN A 187 12.54 29.47 18.22
CA ASN A 187 13.87 29.11 17.76
C ASN A 187 14.06 27.59 17.70
N ILE A 188 13.48 26.86 18.66
CA ILE A 188 13.47 25.38 18.65
C ILE A 188 12.73 24.86 17.40
N LEU A 189 11.57 25.43 17.07
CA LEU A 189 10.84 25.04 15.86
C LEU A 189 11.60 25.34 14.58
N ARG A 190 12.25 26.51 14.49
CA ARG A 190 13.09 26.89 13.32
C ARG A 190 14.31 25.98 13.20
N PHE A 191 14.97 25.70 14.31
CA PHE A 191 16.11 24.77 14.35
C PHE A 191 15.69 23.38 13.86
N ASN A 192 14.61 22.79 14.43
CA ASN A 192 14.11 21.48 14.05
C ASN A 192 13.70 21.41 12.57
N LYS A 193 13.14 22.49 12.03
CA LYS A 193 12.79 22.56 10.62
C LYS A 193 14.05 22.50 9.74
N GLN A 194 15.07 23.31 10.07
CA GLN A 194 16.32 23.36 9.29
C GLN A 194 17.10 22.03 9.37
N ILE A 195 17.10 21.38 10.54
CA ILE A 195 17.71 20.04 10.71
C ILE A 195 16.97 18.99 9.86
N LYS A 196 15.62 19.01 9.83
CA LYS A 196 14.84 18.13 8.95
C LYS A 196 15.07 18.38 7.46
N ASP A 197 15.28 19.64 7.07
CA ASP A 197 15.58 20.01 5.68
C ASP A 197 16.98 19.48 5.25
N LEU A 198 17.87 19.19 6.19
CA LEU A 198 19.14 18.50 5.96
C LEU A 198 19.02 16.97 5.91
N GLY A 199 17.83 16.42 6.17
CA GLY A 199 17.60 14.97 6.16
C GLY A 199 17.88 14.26 7.49
N LEU A 200 17.99 15.00 8.59
CA LEU A 200 18.24 14.52 9.95
C LEU A 200 16.96 14.39 10.79
#